data_95855b461ea536db17be1eaa6ad12d41
#
_entry.id   95855b461ea536db17be1eaa6ad12d41
#
_cell.length_a   1.000
_cell.length_b   1.000
_cell.length_c   1.000
_cell.angle_alpha   90.00
_cell.angle_beta   90.00
_cell.angle_gamma   90.00
#
_symmetry.space_group_name_H-M   'P 1'
#
loop_
_entity.id
_entity.type
_entity.pdbx_description
1 polymer ?
#
loop_
_entity_poly.entity_id
_entity_poly.type
_entity_poly.pdbx_seq_one_letter_code
_entity_poly.pdbx_strand_id
1 'polypeptide(L)'
;MVILPMMKMKWQKVPILFLGLMFAIDAVAEPVRVLTEHLPPYQINTQSEVNGFATEVVRRTFEKAGIPYQIEVQDWSRAYQRTLRQKNTCIYSISKSIERTPLFQWVGELAYTMTAMYSLKSRVDIQLKDLDDAKKFVTAVTRDDITHHYLLKHGFKEGEQIYVLENVTLMLNVLKGRKDIDLVLINDTILRYRALESGVPIASLQKKLELKDLPLDFHLACSLTTSKDLVSRLRASLQQMKDNGEFAAIIAGWANKLQ
;
A
#
# COMPACT_ATOMS: atom_id res chain seq x y z
N MET A 1 -72.50 -16.45 70.23
CA MET A 1 -71.08 -16.07 70.12
C MET A 1 -70.36 -17.20 69.34
N VAL A 2 -70.26 -17.05 68.03
CA VAL A 2 -69.80 -18.11 67.14
C VAL A 2 -68.36 -17.73 66.77
N ILE A 3 -67.39 -18.56 67.08
CA ILE A 3 -65.94 -18.39 66.82
C ILE A 3 -65.63 -19.13 65.51
N LEU A 4 -65.32 -18.38 64.41
CA LEU A 4 -64.79 -18.98 63.14
C LEU A 4 -63.35 -19.31 63.28
N PRO A 5 -62.85 -20.44 62.72
CA PRO A 5 -61.43 -20.81 62.74
C PRO A 5 -60.68 -20.07 61.62
N MET A 6 -59.56 -19.49 61.95
CA MET A 6 -58.54 -18.90 60.99
C MET A 6 -57.92 -19.99 60.14
N MET A 7 -58.13 -19.94 58.84
CA MET A 7 -57.46 -20.74 57.83
C MET A 7 -56.01 -20.25 57.65
N LYS A 8 -55.04 -21.07 57.97
CA LYS A 8 -53.61 -20.81 57.73
C LYS A 8 -53.30 -21.07 56.25
N MET A 9 -53.04 -20.02 55.47
CA MET A 9 -52.64 -20.08 54.08
C MET A 9 -51.17 -20.47 54.01
N LYS A 10 -50.86 -21.65 53.45
CA LYS A 10 -49.49 -22.11 53.18
C LYS A 10 -49.00 -21.48 51.87
N TRP A 11 -48.03 -20.56 51.95
CA TRP A 11 -47.34 -20.05 50.79
C TRP A 11 -46.39 -21.11 50.26
N GLN A 12 -46.64 -21.66 49.06
CA GLN A 12 -45.72 -22.47 48.31
C GLN A 12 -44.69 -21.58 47.66
N LYS A 13 -43.44 -21.79 48.03
CA LYS A 13 -42.28 -21.12 47.37
C LYS A 13 -42.09 -21.74 45.98
N VAL A 14 -42.47 -21.01 44.91
CA VAL A 14 -42.13 -21.37 43.54
C VAL A 14 -40.69 -20.93 43.28
N PRO A 15 -39.79 -21.84 42.90
CA PRO A 15 -38.44 -21.44 42.51
C PRO A 15 -38.52 -20.74 41.14
N ILE A 16 -38.23 -19.45 41.11
CA ILE A 16 -38.03 -18.68 39.86
C ILE A 16 -36.67 -19.15 39.30
N LEU A 17 -36.74 -20.03 38.31
CA LEU A 17 -35.60 -20.44 37.49
C LEU A 17 -35.24 -19.26 36.57
N PHE A 18 -34.25 -18.43 36.98
CA PHE A 18 -33.67 -17.37 36.17
C PHE A 18 -32.88 -18.03 35.03
N LEU A 19 -33.54 -18.26 33.88
CA LEU A 19 -32.90 -18.68 32.65
C LEU A 19 -32.12 -17.49 32.09
N GLY A 20 -30.87 -17.33 32.51
CA GLY A 20 -29.97 -16.29 32.00
C GLY A 20 -29.72 -16.54 30.52
N LEU A 21 -30.40 -15.80 29.66
CA LEU A 21 -30.14 -15.73 28.23
C LEU A 21 -28.79 -14.96 28.08
N MET A 22 -27.68 -15.69 28.01
CA MET A 22 -26.39 -15.12 27.60
C MET A 22 -26.53 -14.73 26.15
N PHE A 23 -26.83 -13.47 25.87
CA PHE A 23 -26.58 -12.86 24.56
C PHE A 23 -25.05 -12.85 24.38
N ALA A 24 -24.53 -13.79 23.60
CA ALA A 24 -23.21 -13.67 23.02
C ALA A 24 -23.23 -12.42 22.10
N ILE A 25 -22.74 -11.31 22.62
CA ILE A 25 -22.43 -10.14 21.79
C ILE A 25 -21.26 -10.60 20.93
N ASP A 26 -21.56 -11.01 19.69
CA ASP A 26 -20.50 -11.18 18.69
C ASP A 26 -19.77 -9.85 18.59
N ALA A 27 -18.59 -9.77 19.19
CA ALA A 27 -17.71 -8.63 19.07
C ALA A 27 -17.32 -8.55 17.59
N VAL A 28 -18.02 -7.72 16.83
CA VAL A 28 -17.66 -7.42 15.44
C VAL A 28 -16.24 -6.85 15.47
N ALA A 29 -15.29 -7.64 15.01
CA ALA A 29 -13.89 -7.24 14.97
C ALA A 29 -13.76 -5.95 14.13
N GLU A 30 -13.12 -4.92 14.69
CA GLU A 30 -12.86 -3.68 13.96
C GLU A 30 -12.11 -4.01 12.64
N PRO A 31 -12.59 -3.55 11.49
CA PRO A 31 -11.95 -3.85 10.22
C PRO A 31 -10.52 -3.34 10.19
N VAL A 32 -9.63 -4.11 9.58
CA VAL A 32 -8.24 -3.71 9.35
C VAL A 32 -8.22 -2.55 8.35
N ARG A 33 -7.56 -1.46 8.68
CA ARG A 33 -7.31 -0.37 7.72
C ARG A 33 -6.19 -0.77 6.79
N VAL A 34 -6.43 -0.71 5.49
CA VAL A 34 -5.46 -1.06 4.47
C VAL A 34 -5.17 0.19 3.65
N LEU A 35 -4.03 0.81 3.92
CA LEU A 35 -3.67 2.11 3.37
C LEU A 35 -2.87 1.94 2.08
N THR A 36 -3.05 2.88 1.16
CA THR A 36 -2.29 2.97 -0.08
C THR A 36 -2.37 4.38 -0.68
N GLU A 37 -1.65 4.59 -1.77
CA GLU A 37 -1.76 5.78 -2.60
C GLU A 37 -2.39 5.46 -3.97
N HIS A 38 -2.66 6.48 -4.78
CA HIS A 38 -3.03 6.29 -6.18
C HIS A 38 -1.77 6.04 -7.01
N LEU A 39 -1.47 4.76 -7.28
CA LEU A 39 -0.26 4.30 -7.98
C LEU A 39 -0.60 3.33 -9.12
N PRO A 40 -1.25 3.81 -10.21
CA PRO A 40 -1.58 2.95 -11.34
C PRO A 40 -0.33 2.35 -12.00
N PRO A 41 -0.45 1.12 -12.53
CA PRO A 41 -1.63 0.25 -12.59
C PRO A 41 -1.80 -0.65 -11.36
N TYR A 42 -0.97 -0.51 -10.34
CA TYR A 42 -0.99 -1.31 -9.11
C TYR A 42 -2.26 -1.04 -8.29
N GLN A 43 -2.56 0.22 -8.02
CA GLN A 43 -3.80 0.69 -7.41
C GLN A 43 -4.31 1.96 -8.12
N ILE A 44 -5.53 1.88 -8.60
CA ILE A 44 -6.21 2.94 -9.35
C ILE A 44 -7.37 3.43 -8.51
N ASN A 45 -7.24 4.64 -7.96
CA ASN A 45 -8.33 5.29 -7.24
C ASN A 45 -9.25 6.00 -8.23
N THR A 46 -10.50 5.56 -8.30
CA THR A 46 -11.57 6.23 -9.04
C THR A 46 -12.52 6.92 -8.07
N GLN A 47 -13.50 7.66 -8.58
CA GLN A 47 -14.49 8.31 -7.71
C GLN A 47 -15.36 7.32 -6.91
N SER A 48 -15.51 6.08 -7.38
CA SER A 48 -16.40 5.08 -6.81
C SER A 48 -15.67 3.96 -6.08
N GLU A 49 -14.45 3.63 -6.49
CA GLU A 49 -13.73 2.46 -5.96
C GLU A 49 -12.21 2.53 -6.18
N VAL A 50 -11.50 1.65 -5.50
CA VAL A 50 -10.06 1.44 -5.71
C VAL A 50 -9.87 0.15 -6.48
N ASN A 51 -9.31 0.23 -7.69
CA ASN A 51 -9.01 -0.89 -8.57
C ASN A 51 -7.50 -1.12 -8.69
N GLY A 52 -7.08 -1.93 -9.67
CA GLY A 52 -5.67 -2.25 -9.93
C GLY A 52 -5.29 -3.64 -9.45
N PHE A 53 -4.26 -4.21 -10.07
CA PHE A 53 -3.95 -5.61 -9.81
C PHE A 53 -3.45 -5.86 -8.37
N ALA A 54 -2.67 -4.94 -7.79
CA ALA A 54 -2.24 -5.08 -6.41
C ALA A 54 -3.42 -4.96 -5.44
N THR A 55 -4.39 -4.06 -5.74
CA THR A 55 -5.64 -3.97 -4.98
C THR A 55 -6.44 -5.26 -5.04
N GLU A 56 -6.55 -5.89 -6.22
CA GLU A 56 -7.27 -7.15 -6.37
C GLU A 56 -6.60 -8.27 -5.59
N VAL A 57 -5.27 -8.40 -5.66
CA VAL A 57 -4.51 -9.38 -4.85
C VAL A 57 -4.73 -9.14 -3.35
N VAL A 58 -4.69 -7.89 -2.89
CA VAL A 58 -4.91 -7.55 -1.48
C VAL A 58 -6.31 -7.92 -1.04
N ARG A 59 -7.35 -7.56 -1.81
CA ARG A 59 -8.74 -7.94 -1.51
C ARG A 59 -8.90 -9.45 -1.36
N ARG A 60 -8.42 -10.22 -2.35
CA ARG A 60 -8.47 -11.68 -2.29
C ARG A 60 -7.73 -12.27 -1.10
N THR A 61 -6.58 -11.68 -0.74
CA THR A 61 -5.82 -12.08 0.44
C THR A 61 -6.64 -11.92 1.73
N PHE A 62 -7.30 -10.77 1.93
CA PHE A 62 -8.13 -10.51 3.10
C PHE A 62 -9.41 -11.35 3.12
N GLU A 63 -10.08 -11.50 1.97
CA GLU A 63 -11.28 -12.35 1.81
C GLU A 63 -11.00 -13.81 2.17
N LYS A 64 -9.92 -14.39 1.61
CA LYS A 64 -9.50 -15.77 1.93
C LYS A 64 -9.09 -15.94 3.39
N ALA A 65 -8.48 -14.93 3.98
CA ALA A 65 -8.14 -14.93 5.39
C ALA A 65 -9.38 -14.78 6.31
N GLY A 66 -10.57 -14.43 5.77
CA GLY A 66 -11.76 -14.14 6.55
C GLY A 66 -11.57 -12.95 7.50
N ILE A 67 -10.82 -11.93 7.08
CA ILE A 67 -10.49 -10.75 7.89
C ILE A 67 -11.23 -9.53 7.31
N PRO A 68 -12.12 -8.89 8.09
CA PRO A 68 -12.75 -7.64 7.68
C PRO A 68 -11.71 -6.54 7.45
N TYR A 69 -11.85 -5.78 6.37
CA TYR A 69 -10.91 -4.75 6.01
C TYR A 69 -11.59 -3.56 5.33
N GLN A 70 -10.88 -2.41 5.35
CA GLN A 70 -11.28 -1.21 4.62
C GLN A 70 -10.05 -0.61 3.94
N ILE A 71 -10.12 -0.42 2.61
CA ILE A 71 -9.05 0.24 1.84
C ILE A 71 -9.27 1.74 1.87
N GLU A 72 -8.20 2.48 2.24
CA GLU A 72 -8.17 3.94 2.24
C GLU A 72 -7.03 4.43 1.34
N VAL A 73 -7.34 5.33 0.40
CA VAL A 73 -6.35 5.96 -0.48
C VAL A 73 -6.01 7.35 0.05
N GLN A 74 -4.73 7.65 0.12
CA GLN A 74 -4.18 8.95 0.55
C GLN A 74 -2.78 9.12 -0.01
N ASP A 75 -2.15 10.28 0.20
CA ASP A 75 -0.76 10.47 -0.21
C ASP A 75 0.17 9.49 0.50
N TRP A 76 1.20 9.04 -0.21
CA TRP A 76 2.13 8.00 0.25
C TRP A 76 2.71 8.28 1.64
N SER A 77 3.27 9.48 1.83
CA SER A 77 3.88 9.86 3.11
C SER A 77 2.90 9.70 4.28
N ARG A 78 1.65 10.13 4.08
CA ARG A 78 0.60 10.00 5.09
C ARG A 78 0.22 8.54 5.35
N ALA A 79 0.08 7.72 4.30
CA ALA A 79 -0.19 6.28 4.43
C ALA A 79 0.93 5.59 5.21
N TYR A 80 2.17 5.86 4.85
CA TYR A 80 3.36 5.32 5.49
C TYR A 80 3.42 5.68 6.99
N GLN A 81 3.31 6.97 7.33
CA GLN A 81 3.37 7.45 8.71
C GLN A 81 2.21 6.94 9.57
N ARG A 82 1.00 6.84 9.00
CA ARG A 82 -0.15 6.25 9.71
C ARG A 82 0.08 4.77 10.01
N THR A 83 0.61 4.01 9.06
CA THR A 83 0.88 2.58 9.27
C THR A 83 1.94 2.35 10.34
N LEU A 84 2.96 3.20 10.44
CA LEU A 84 3.95 3.10 11.50
C LEU A 84 3.37 3.33 12.91
N ARG A 85 2.34 4.19 13.04
CA ARG A 85 1.84 4.67 14.35
C ARG A 85 0.54 4.02 14.79
N GLN A 86 -0.28 3.54 13.86
CA GLN A 86 -1.63 3.05 14.16
C GLN A 86 -1.65 1.53 14.23
N LYS A 87 -2.30 1.01 15.29
CA LYS A 87 -2.59 -0.42 15.40
C LYS A 87 -3.62 -0.85 14.34
N ASN A 88 -3.65 -2.14 14.06
CA ASN A 88 -4.61 -2.74 13.14
C ASN A 88 -4.63 -2.08 11.75
N THR A 89 -3.43 -1.70 11.27
CA THR A 89 -3.25 -0.96 10.01
C THR A 89 -2.21 -1.66 9.16
N CYS A 90 -2.54 -1.87 7.89
CA CYS A 90 -1.63 -2.40 6.88
C CYS A 90 -1.44 -1.37 5.76
N ILE A 91 -0.38 -1.53 4.99
CA ILE A 91 -0.07 -0.73 3.79
C ILE A 91 0.34 -1.68 2.68
N TYR A 92 -0.02 -1.37 1.44
CA TYR A 92 0.41 -2.17 0.31
C TYR A 92 1.07 -1.33 -0.80
N SER A 93 1.76 -2.03 -1.70
CA SER A 93 2.69 -1.49 -2.68
C SER A 93 3.86 -0.74 -2.03
N ILE A 94 4.30 -1.25 -0.86
CA ILE A 94 5.48 -0.75 -0.16
C ILE A 94 6.71 -1.56 -0.56
N SER A 95 7.78 -0.89 -0.98
CA SER A 95 9.08 -1.53 -1.22
C SER A 95 9.76 -1.89 0.09
N LYS A 96 10.30 -3.12 0.15
CA LYS A 96 11.03 -3.63 1.31
C LYS A 96 12.50 -3.25 1.21
N SER A 97 12.98 -2.45 2.15
CA SER A 97 14.40 -2.10 2.29
C SER A 97 14.96 -2.62 3.62
N ILE A 98 16.29 -2.55 3.77
CA ILE A 98 16.97 -2.91 5.03
C ILE A 98 16.43 -2.04 6.17
N GLU A 99 16.28 -0.74 5.94
CA GLU A 99 15.79 0.23 6.91
C GLU A 99 14.31 0.00 7.28
N ARG A 100 13.49 -0.40 6.31
CA ARG A 100 12.05 -0.67 6.50
C ARG A 100 11.77 -2.05 7.09
N THR A 101 12.68 -3.01 6.91
CA THR A 101 12.50 -4.39 7.37
C THR A 101 12.10 -4.48 8.84
N PRO A 102 12.73 -3.78 9.81
CA PRO A 102 12.37 -3.86 11.22
C PRO A 102 11.11 -3.07 11.60
N LEU A 103 10.57 -2.23 10.70
CA LEU A 103 9.48 -1.30 10.99
C LEU A 103 8.08 -1.88 10.77
N PHE A 104 7.99 -3.04 10.09
CA PHE A 104 6.72 -3.63 9.68
C PHE A 104 6.69 -5.14 9.90
N GLN A 105 5.48 -5.67 10.02
CA GLN A 105 5.21 -7.09 9.85
C GLN A 105 4.88 -7.35 8.37
N TRP A 106 5.80 -7.90 7.63
CA TRP A 106 5.67 -8.17 6.20
C TRP A 106 4.76 -9.37 5.95
N VAL A 107 3.74 -9.18 5.12
CA VAL A 107 2.83 -10.26 4.70
C VAL A 107 3.42 -11.01 3.50
N GLY A 108 3.76 -10.31 2.43
CA GLY A 108 4.39 -10.91 1.25
C GLY A 108 4.43 -9.96 0.06
N GLU A 109 5.12 -10.39 -0.97
CA GLU A 109 5.32 -9.68 -2.23
C GLU A 109 4.06 -9.70 -3.08
N LEU A 110 3.73 -8.55 -3.67
CA LEU A 110 2.61 -8.31 -4.58
C LEU A 110 3.05 -8.10 -6.03
N ALA A 111 4.23 -7.54 -6.24
CA ALA A 111 4.75 -7.24 -7.56
C ALA A 111 6.27 -7.05 -7.53
N TYR A 112 6.91 -7.41 -8.63
CA TYR A 112 8.29 -7.02 -8.92
C TYR A 112 8.29 -5.73 -9.74
N THR A 113 9.24 -4.82 -9.46
CA THR A 113 9.34 -3.53 -10.15
C THR A 113 10.79 -3.26 -10.56
N MET A 114 10.97 -2.42 -11.58
CA MET A 114 12.27 -1.92 -12.01
C MET A 114 12.24 -0.39 -11.98
N THR A 115 13.19 0.22 -11.29
CA THR A 115 13.24 1.68 -11.11
C THR A 115 14.47 2.24 -11.80
N ALA A 116 14.27 3.36 -12.51
CA ALA A 116 15.34 4.02 -13.23
C ALA A 116 15.17 5.55 -13.24
N MET A 117 16.24 6.24 -13.53
CA MET A 117 16.22 7.67 -13.81
C MET A 117 15.85 7.91 -15.27
N TYR A 118 14.88 8.78 -15.49
CA TYR A 118 14.42 9.18 -16.83
C TYR A 118 14.52 10.68 -17.00
N SER A 119 14.83 11.11 -18.23
CA SER A 119 14.75 12.50 -18.66
C SER A 119 13.92 12.64 -19.94
N LEU A 120 13.66 13.88 -20.35
CA LEU A 120 13.22 14.14 -21.71
C LEU A 120 14.34 13.72 -22.70
N LYS A 121 13.95 13.11 -23.82
CA LYS A 121 14.90 12.68 -24.87
C LYS A 121 15.67 13.84 -25.50
N SER A 122 15.08 15.05 -25.48
CA SER A 122 15.73 16.28 -25.94
C SER A 122 16.93 16.70 -25.09
N ARG A 123 17.02 16.19 -23.84
CA ARG A 123 18.14 16.46 -22.93
C ARG A 123 19.32 15.53 -23.28
N VAL A 124 19.98 15.80 -24.41
CA VAL A 124 21.15 15.06 -24.89
C VAL A 124 22.40 15.34 -24.03
N ASP A 125 22.40 16.45 -23.32
CA ASP A 125 23.41 16.87 -22.37
C ASP A 125 23.50 15.96 -21.13
N ILE A 126 22.39 15.27 -20.77
CA ILE A 126 22.34 14.37 -19.64
C ILE A 126 22.90 13.00 -20.05
N GLN A 127 24.13 12.71 -19.61
CA GLN A 127 24.79 11.43 -19.79
C GLN A 127 25.23 10.92 -18.41
N LEU A 128 24.61 9.82 -17.96
CA LEU A 128 24.89 9.22 -16.66
C LEU A 128 25.58 7.88 -16.84
N LYS A 129 26.76 7.71 -16.24
CA LYS A 129 27.48 6.44 -16.15
C LYS A 129 27.15 5.73 -14.83
N ASP A 130 26.97 6.53 -13.79
CA ASP A 130 26.65 6.09 -12.43
C ASP A 130 25.76 7.11 -11.71
N LEU A 131 25.44 6.84 -10.45
CA LEU A 131 24.60 7.69 -9.63
C LEU A 131 25.26 9.02 -9.27
N ASP A 132 26.61 9.09 -9.18
CA ASP A 132 27.30 10.33 -8.86
C ASP A 132 27.21 11.35 -10.00
N ASP A 133 27.17 10.90 -11.25
CA ASP A 133 26.90 11.79 -12.38
C ASP A 133 25.54 12.51 -12.27
N ALA A 134 24.54 11.85 -11.66
CA ALA A 134 23.22 12.42 -11.48
C ALA A 134 23.20 13.59 -10.47
N LYS A 135 24.20 13.73 -9.62
CA LYS A 135 24.33 14.87 -8.67
C LYS A 135 24.53 16.23 -9.34
N LYS A 136 24.79 16.25 -10.64
CA LYS A 136 24.88 17.49 -11.45
C LYS A 136 23.50 18.00 -11.89
N PHE A 137 22.44 17.24 -11.62
CA PHE A 137 21.09 17.45 -12.12
C PHE A 137 20.06 17.39 -10.99
N VAL A 138 18.91 18.02 -11.19
CA VAL A 138 17.81 17.98 -10.23
C VAL A 138 16.88 16.82 -10.57
N THR A 139 16.72 15.91 -9.63
CA THR A 139 15.86 14.71 -9.75
C THR A 139 14.58 14.87 -8.92
N ALA A 140 13.43 14.74 -9.56
CA ALA A 140 12.15 14.69 -8.85
C ALA A 140 11.88 13.28 -8.31
N VAL A 141 11.41 13.24 -7.05
CA VAL A 141 11.00 12.04 -6.32
C VAL A 141 9.74 12.30 -5.50
N THR A 142 9.07 11.24 -5.06
CA THR A 142 7.92 11.35 -4.15
C THR A 142 8.39 11.36 -2.69
N ARG A 143 7.80 12.22 -1.85
CA ARG A 143 8.12 12.34 -0.42
C ARG A 143 7.99 10.99 0.30
N ASP A 144 8.98 10.68 1.13
CA ASP A 144 9.08 9.44 1.93
C ASP A 144 9.00 8.14 1.12
N ASP A 145 9.06 8.21 -0.22
CA ASP A 145 9.19 7.04 -1.07
C ASP A 145 10.60 6.40 -0.93
N ILE A 146 10.72 5.15 -1.38
CA ILE A 146 12.00 4.45 -1.38
C ILE A 146 13.06 5.18 -2.21
N THR A 147 12.65 5.81 -3.30
CA THR A 147 13.51 6.58 -4.21
C THR A 147 14.06 7.84 -3.54
N HIS A 148 13.23 8.52 -2.73
CA HIS A 148 13.63 9.68 -1.95
C HIS A 148 14.71 9.31 -0.92
N HIS A 149 14.44 8.29 -0.09
CA HIS A 149 15.38 7.81 0.91
C HIS A 149 16.68 7.26 0.28
N TYR A 150 16.57 6.62 -0.89
CA TYR A 150 17.72 6.13 -1.63
C TYR A 150 18.65 7.27 -2.04
N LEU A 151 18.12 8.35 -2.63
CA LEU A 151 18.95 9.49 -3.03
C LEU A 151 19.59 10.18 -1.82
N LEU A 152 18.85 10.40 -0.73
CA LEU A 152 19.37 10.97 0.51
C LEU A 152 20.54 10.14 1.06
N LYS A 153 20.41 8.81 1.09
CA LYS A 153 21.46 7.88 1.54
C LYS A 153 22.74 7.96 0.68
N HIS A 154 22.59 8.31 -0.60
CA HIS A 154 23.72 8.47 -1.53
C HIS A 154 24.24 9.92 -1.61
N GLY A 155 23.86 10.75 -0.63
CA GLY A 155 24.40 12.10 -0.46
C GLY A 155 23.80 13.18 -1.36
N PHE A 156 22.64 12.92 -1.96
CA PHE A 156 21.82 13.96 -2.59
C PHE A 156 21.13 14.80 -1.50
N LYS A 157 20.84 16.07 -1.79
CA LYS A 157 20.23 16.98 -0.84
C LYS A 157 18.93 17.57 -1.39
N GLU A 158 17.92 17.67 -0.52
CA GLU A 158 16.68 18.37 -0.83
C GLU A 158 16.95 19.86 -1.10
N GLY A 159 16.26 20.42 -2.10
CA GLY A 159 16.43 21.80 -2.50
C GLY A 159 17.69 22.09 -3.33
N GLU A 160 18.60 21.11 -3.48
CA GLU A 160 19.76 21.20 -4.38
C GLU A 160 19.60 20.20 -5.55
N GLN A 161 19.75 18.89 -5.30
CA GLN A 161 19.65 17.84 -6.32
C GLN A 161 18.34 17.06 -6.26
N ILE A 162 17.55 17.22 -5.19
CA ILE A 162 16.26 16.55 -5.02
C ILE A 162 15.14 17.58 -5.05
N TYR A 163 14.17 17.37 -5.95
CA TYR A 163 12.88 18.04 -5.94
C TYR A 163 11.82 17.09 -5.41
N VAL A 164 11.24 17.40 -4.25
CA VAL A 164 10.28 16.53 -3.57
C VAL A 164 8.85 16.85 -3.99
N LEU A 165 8.13 15.83 -4.43
CA LEU A 165 6.71 15.86 -4.78
C LEU A 165 5.88 15.17 -3.69
N GLU A 166 4.67 15.67 -3.44
CA GLU A 166 3.76 15.04 -2.48
C GLU A 166 3.16 13.72 -3.03
N ASN A 167 3.05 13.61 -4.36
CA ASN A 167 2.60 12.37 -5.01
C ASN A 167 3.21 12.20 -6.40
N VAL A 168 3.23 10.95 -6.87
CA VAL A 168 3.82 10.54 -8.15
C VAL A 168 3.05 11.07 -9.38
N THR A 169 1.79 11.48 -9.21
CA THR A 169 0.93 11.94 -10.30
C THR A 169 1.52 13.16 -11.02
N LEU A 170 2.21 14.01 -10.28
CA LEU A 170 2.79 15.25 -10.82
C LEU A 170 4.14 15.05 -11.52
N MET A 171 4.76 13.87 -11.40
CA MET A 171 6.16 13.65 -11.77
C MET A 171 6.48 13.97 -13.25
N LEU A 172 5.65 13.50 -14.19
CA LEU A 172 5.85 13.82 -15.62
C LEU A 172 5.48 15.26 -15.97
N ASN A 173 4.51 15.84 -15.27
CA ASN A 173 4.14 17.24 -15.48
C ASN A 173 5.28 18.18 -15.08
N VAL A 174 5.96 17.93 -13.97
CA VAL A 174 7.11 18.74 -13.56
C VAL A 174 8.30 18.53 -14.48
N LEU A 175 8.58 17.29 -14.91
CA LEU A 175 9.66 17.00 -15.86
C LEU A 175 9.45 17.72 -17.20
N LYS A 176 8.21 17.80 -17.71
CA LYS A 176 7.88 18.47 -18.96
C LYS A 176 7.78 19.98 -18.83
N GLY A 177 7.20 20.47 -17.72
CA GLY A 177 6.80 21.87 -17.54
C GLY A 177 7.84 22.74 -16.84
N ARG A 178 8.80 22.17 -16.12
CA ARG A 178 9.81 22.91 -15.36
C ARG A 178 11.19 22.74 -15.98
N LYS A 179 11.88 23.86 -16.16
CA LYS A 179 13.24 23.88 -16.74
C LYS A 179 14.33 23.52 -15.71
N ASP A 180 14.00 23.61 -14.43
CA ASP A 180 14.87 23.33 -13.30
C ASP A 180 14.76 21.87 -12.81
N ILE A 181 13.96 21.03 -13.48
CA ILE A 181 13.85 19.59 -13.19
C ILE A 181 14.40 18.82 -14.40
N ASP A 182 15.43 18.05 -14.19
CA ASP A 182 16.19 17.36 -15.22
C ASP A 182 15.81 15.89 -15.35
N LEU A 183 15.58 15.26 -14.20
CA LEU A 183 15.39 13.82 -14.07
C LEU A 183 14.15 13.52 -13.22
N VAL A 184 13.55 12.36 -13.46
CA VAL A 184 12.62 11.72 -12.56
C VAL A 184 13.14 10.34 -12.20
N LEU A 185 13.03 9.95 -10.94
CA LEU A 185 13.36 8.61 -10.47
C LEU A 185 12.05 7.85 -10.20
N ILE A 186 11.73 6.91 -11.08
CA ILE A 186 10.41 6.28 -11.12
C ILE A 186 10.49 4.84 -11.62
N ASN A 187 9.53 4.02 -11.19
CA ASN A 187 9.29 2.69 -11.71
C ASN A 187 8.84 2.71 -13.19
N ASP A 188 9.38 1.82 -14.02
CA ASP A 188 9.11 1.75 -15.46
C ASP A 188 7.61 1.54 -15.79
N THR A 189 6.93 0.68 -15.03
CA THR A 189 5.50 0.39 -15.24
C THR A 189 4.65 1.62 -14.90
N ILE A 190 4.96 2.31 -13.81
CA ILE A 190 4.27 3.55 -13.42
C ILE A 190 4.55 4.65 -14.44
N LEU A 191 5.79 4.79 -14.90
CA LEU A 191 6.17 5.76 -15.92
C LEU A 191 5.32 5.61 -17.20
N ARG A 192 5.18 4.37 -17.71
CA ARG A 192 4.38 4.08 -18.91
C ARG A 192 2.92 4.46 -18.74
N TYR A 193 2.34 4.05 -17.61
CA TYR A 193 0.95 4.40 -17.30
C TYR A 193 0.76 5.92 -17.21
N ARG A 194 1.63 6.61 -16.49
CA ARG A 194 1.59 8.07 -16.34
C ARG A 194 1.82 8.81 -17.67
N ALA A 195 2.68 8.29 -18.51
CA ALA A 195 2.92 8.84 -19.85
C ALA A 195 1.63 8.81 -20.69
N LEU A 196 0.92 7.67 -20.66
CA LEU A 196 -0.37 7.52 -21.34
C LEU A 196 -1.42 8.49 -20.76
N GLU A 197 -1.56 8.54 -19.45
CA GLU A 197 -2.55 9.37 -18.74
C GLU A 197 -2.32 10.88 -18.95
N SER A 198 -1.06 11.31 -18.93
CA SER A 198 -0.69 12.73 -19.10
C SER A 198 -0.53 13.18 -20.55
N GLY A 199 -0.74 12.27 -21.53
CA GLY A 199 -0.53 12.55 -22.94
C GLY A 199 0.94 12.86 -23.29
N VAL A 200 1.88 12.40 -22.47
CA VAL A 200 3.33 12.50 -22.76
C VAL A 200 3.73 11.29 -23.59
N PRO A 201 4.19 11.46 -24.86
CA PRO A 201 4.63 10.32 -25.63
C PRO A 201 5.78 9.60 -24.94
N ILE A 202 5.65 8.30 -24.68
CA ILE A 202 6.73 7.51 -24.05
C ILE A 202 8.04 7.60 -24.83
N ALA A 203 7.95 7.74 -26.16
CA ALA A 203 9.11 7.94 -27.05
C ALA A 203 9.86 9.26 -26.81
N SER A 204 9.23 10.25 -26.13
CA SER A 204 9.87 11.51 -25.72
C SER A 204 10.67 11.39 -24.42
N LEU A 205 10.57 10.26 -23.74
CA LEU A 205 11.31 9.96 -22.53
C LEU A 205 12.49 9.02 -22.83
N GLN A 206 13.56 9.17 -22.09
CA GLN A 206 14.75 8.34 -22.22
C GLN A 206 15.24 7.87 -20.84
N LYS A 207 15.42 6.55 -20.69
CA LYS A 207 16.12 5.97 -19.54
C LYS A 207 17.58 6.44 -19.57
N LYS A 208 18.04 7.02 -18.48
CA LYS A 208 19.41 7.52 -18.33
C LYS A 208 20.26 6.61 -17.44
N LEU A 209 19.67 6.07 -16.37
CA LEU A 209 20.37 5.18 -15.46
C LEU A 209 19.37 4.23 -14.80
N GLU A 210 19.64 2.94 -14.83
CA GLU A 210 18.89 1.92 -14.09
C GLU A 210 19.54 1.69 -12.73
N LEU A 211 18.74 1.72 -11.65
CA LEU A 211 19.20 1.51 -10.28
C LEU A 211 18.93 0.07 -9.85
N LYS A 212 19.95 -0.79 -10.00
CA LYS A 212 19.82 -2.23 -9.77
C LYS A 212 19.84 -2.63 -8.28
N ASP A 213 20.34 -1.74 -7.43
CA ASP A 213 20.45 -1.92 -5.99
C ASP A 213 19.27 -1.35 -5.19
N LEU A 214 18.32 -0.71 -5.88
CA LEU A 214 17.04 -0.36 -5.27
C LEU A 214 16.19 -1.62 -5.03
N PRO A 215 15.49 -1.72 -3.89
CA PRO A 215 14.50 -2.77 -3.68
C PRO A 215 13.40 -2.70 -4.76
N LEU A 216 13.20 -3.83 -5.45
CA LEU A 216 12.38 -3.89 -6.66
C LEU A 216 11.00 -4.51 -6.43
N ASP A 217 10.70 -4.92 -5.19
CA ASP A 217 9.50 -5.67 -4.88
C ASP A 217 8.50 -4.83 -4.09
N PHE A 218 7.26 -4.76 -4.57
CA PHE A 218 6.16 -4.22 -3.80
C PHE A 218 5.51 -5.28 -2.93
N HIS A 219 5.25 -4.95 -1.67
CA HIS A 219 4.74 -5.85 -0.67
C HIS A 219 3.45 -5.33 -0.02
N LEU A 220 2.72 -6.27 0.60
CA LEU A 220 1.76 -5.98 1.66
C LEU A 220 2.48 -6.10 3.01
N ALA A 221 2.32 -5.10 3.86
CA ALA A 221 2.91 -5.08 5.20
C ALA A 221 1.94 -4.46 6.21
N CYS A 222 2.05 -4.82 7.48
CA CYS A 222 1.21 -4.30 8.55
C CYS A 222 2.05 -3.66 9.64
N SER A 223 1.47 -2.79 10.45
CA SER A 223 2.12 -2.18 11.61
C SER A 223 2.61 -3.24 12.58
N LEU A 224 3.67 -2.95 13.33
CA LEU A 224 4.21 -3.85 14.35
C LEU A 224 3.19 -4.18 15.46
N THR A 225 2.20 -3.32 15.64
CA THR A 225 1.13 -3.46 16.64
C THR A 225 -0.11 -4.20 16.14
N THR A 226 -0.14 -4.61 14.86
CA THR A 226 -1.17 -5.50 14.31
C THR A 226 -0.98 -6.91 14.89
N SER A 227 -2.07 -7.64 15.15
CA SER A 227 -2.03 -9.00 15.68
C SER A 227 -1.15 -9.92 14.82
N LYS A 228 -0.23 -10.64 15.44
CA LYS A 228 0.64 -11.62 14.74
C LYS A 228 -0.17 -12.75 14.11
N ASP A 229 -1.25 -13.19 14.75
CA ASP A 229 -2.17 -14.19 14.20
C ASP A 229 -2.81 -13.68 12.91
N LEU A 230 -3.32 -12.45 12.91
CA LEU A 230 -3.89 -11.81 11.74
C LEU A 230 -2.88 -11.76 10.58
N VAL A 231 -1.66 -11.31 10.85
CA VAL A 231 -0.60 -11.24 9.84
C VAL A 231 -0.22 -12.64 9.34
N SER A 232 -0.19 -13.66 10.21
CA SER A 232 0.07 -15.05 9.81
C SER A 232 -1.01 -15.59 8.88
N ARG A 233 -2.28 -15.32 9.16
CA ARG A 233 -3.41 -15.69 8.29
C ARG A 233 -3.33 -15.03 6.92
N LEU A 234 -2.99 -13.74 6.87
CA LEU A 234 -2.78 -13.03 5.61
C LEU A 234 -1.62 -13.65 4.80
N ARG A 235 -0.49 -13.99 5.45
CA ARG A 235 0.63 -14.67 4.79
C ARG A 235 0.20 -16.00 4.19
N ALA A 236 -0.50 -16.82 4.96
CA ALA A 236 -0.98 -18.11 4.50
C ALA A 236 -1.92 -17.98 3.29
N SER A 237 -2.84 -17.01 3.32
CA SER A 237 -3.78 -16.75 2.24
C SER A 237 -3.08 -16.26 0.97
N LEU A 238 -2.13 -15.33 1.08
CA LEU A 238 -1.35 -14.85 -0.07
C LEU A 238 -0.48 -15.95 -0.66
N GLN A 239 0.15 -16.78 0.19
CA GLN A 239 0.95 -17.91 -0.26
C GLN A 239 0.09 -18.93 -0.99
N GLN A 240 -1.10 -19.28 -0.45
CA GLN A 240 -2.04 -20.16 -1.11
C GLN A 240 -2.44 -19.66 -2.51
N MET A 241 -2.65 -18.35 -2.69
CA MET A 241 -2.95 -17.77 -4.00
C MET A 241 -1.77 -17.92 -4.98
N LYS A 242 -0.54 -17.82 -4.48
CA LYS A 242 0.67 -18.05 -5.29
C LYS A 242 0.79 -19.51 -5.71
N ASP A 243 0.58 -20.44 -4.79
CA ASP A 243 0.74 -21.87 -5.00
C ASP A 243 -0.32 -22.45 -5.94
N ASN A 244 -1.56 -21.94 -5.90
CA ASN A 244 -2.66 -22.44 -6.74
C ASN A 244 -2.82 -21.69 -8.08
N GLY A 245 -1.95 -20.71 -8.39
CA GLY A 245 -1.96 -19.96 -9.64
C GLY A 245 -2.94 -18.78 -9.69
N GLU A 246 -3.75 -18.55 -8.67
CA GLU A 246 -4.71 -17.42 -8.62
C GLU A 246 -4.01 -16.07 -8.69
N PHE A 247 -2.88 -15.92 -7.98
CA PHE A 247 -2.04 -14.74 -8.05
C PHE A 247 -1.58 -14.43 -9.49
N ALA A 248 -1.05 -15.46 -10.18
CA ALA A 248 -0.57 -15.31 -11.56
C ALA A 248 -1.71 -14.97 -12.52
N ALA A 249 -2.91 -15.55 -12.32
CA ALA A 249 -4.08 -15.26 -13.14
C ALA A 249 -4.56 -13.82 -13.00
N ILE A 250 -4.54 -13.24 -11.78
CA ILE A 250 -4.85 -11.82 -11.55
C ILE A 250 -3.87 -10.93 -12.32
N ILE A 251 -2.56 -11.16 -12.19
CA ILE A 251 -1.54 -10.37 -12.88
C ILE A 251 -1.71 -10.43 -14.40
N ALA A 252 -1.91 -11.64 -14.96
CA ALA A 252 -2.11 -11.84 -16.40
C ALA A 252 -3.40 -11.15 -16.90
N GLY A 253 -4.50 -11.20 -16.14
CA GLY A 253 -5.74 -10.51 -16.47
C GLY A 253 -5.59 -9.00 -16.56
N TRP A 254 -4.78 -8.41 -15.69
CA TRP A 254 -4.48 -6.99 -15.73
C TRP A 254 -3.49 -6.60 -16.83
N ALA A 255 -2.48 -7.43 -17.13
CA ALA A 255 -1.56 -7.18 -18.24
C ALA A 255 -2.31 -7.04 -19.57
N ASN A 256 -3.35 -7.84 -19.79
CA ASN A 256 -4.19 -7.75 -21.00
C ASN A 256 -5.06 -6.48 -21.06
N LYS A 257 -5.42 -5.88 -19.92
CA LYS A 257 -6.20 -4.63 -19.85
C LYS A 257 -5.34 -3.38 -20.09
N LEU A 258 -4.01 -3.49 -19.97
CA LEU A 258 -3.06 -2.38 -20.08
C LEU A 258 -2.36 -2.31 -21.45
N GLN A 259 -2.69 -3.23 -22.36
CA GLN A 259 -2.27 -3.21 -23.76
C GLN A 259 -3.27 -2.44 -24.62
#